data_329b0a006cb2d56354b1a6d082954529
#
_entry.id   329b0a006cb2d56354b1a6d082954529
#
_cell.length_a   1.000
_cell.length_b   1.000
_cell.length_c   1.000
_cell.angle_alpha   90.00
_cell.angle_beta   90.00
_cell.angle_gamma   90.00
#
_symmetry.space_group_name_H-M   'P 1'
#
loop_
_entity.id
_entity.type
_entity.pdbx_description
1 polymer ?
#
loop_
_entity_poly.entity_id
_entity_poly.type
_entity_poly.pdbx_seq_one_letter_code
_entity_poly.pdbx_strand_id
1 'polypeptide(L)'
;MPFPDMIVHKIKIVTPSIMALLLTSLFVKGQDKTVTINIDLSKTHQTINNFSASDAWSCQFVGNWPDEKRNKIADLLFSMDTLKDGSPKGIALSMWRFNIGAGSAEQGPESGIKDEWRRAESFFNIDGTYNWKNQAGQVWFMEAAKKRGVGQFLGFFNSPPVQFTVNGKAFATKGKTNILPEKYDTFAKYISNVVKGVEQVSGVKLNYISPVNEPQWGWSDGGQEGCPYNNTEIAELVRSINKTFIEDHISSDILIGEAGNIKYLFSPVDKPNKGNQISDFFKRGSPNFIGDLKKLSKNIAAHSYFTTSPMASSIKTRETLSEAVSAVPGLNFWQSEYCILGDNDGEINGDKRDLGINAALYLAKVIHTDLTSANAAAWQWWTAISAYDYKDGLVYVDKNNTDGNFYPSKMLWAMGNYSRFIRPGYVRTDAGIDGDQALSKNLFVSVFRKGKNITTVIINDNADAVRVKIDNSKIKLLKKFTTSQTSDLQPGVLTDGKGCISISAKSVTTITGTML
;
A
#
# COMPACT_ATOMS: atom_id res chain seq x y z
N MET A 1 15.86 57.98 -58.37
CA MET A 1 16.24 57.93 -59.79
C MET A 1 16.90 56.60 -60.05
N PRO A 2 16.63 55.88 -61.15
CA PRO A 2 15.33 55.69 -61.84
C PRO A 2 14.92 54.19 -61.84
N PHE A 3 13.67 53.93 -62.13
CA PHE A 3 13.19 52.63 -62.65
C PHE A 3 13.71 52.39 -64.07
N PRO A 4 13.85 51.15 -64.56
CA PRO A 4 13.07 50.78 -65.73
C PRO A 4 12.48 49.34 -65.71
N ASP A 5 11.39 49.26 -66.34
CA ASP A 5 10.83 48.42 -67.40
C ASP A 5 10.18 47.06 -67.02
N MET A 6 8.86 47.12 -67.28
CA MET A 6 7.91 46.01 -67.42
C MET A 6 8.26 45.16 -68.66
N ILE A 7 8.31 43.85 -68.50
CA ILE A 7 8.19 42.87 -69.59
C ILE A 7 6.90 42.08 -69.39
N VAL A 8 5.97 42.31 -70.34
CA VAL A 8 4.72 41.58 -70.48
C VAL A 8 5.01 40.21 -71.09
N HIS A 9 4.71 39.11 -70.38
CA HIS A 9 4.66 37.80 -70.98
C HIS A 9 3.24 37.24 -70.98
N LYS A 10 2.81 36.81 -72.15
CA LYS A 10 1.53 36.27 -72.54
C LYS A 10 1.13 35.04 -71.73
N ILE A 11 -0.05 35.06 -71.12
CA ILE A 11 -0.68 33.94 -70.48
C ILE A 11 -1.22 33.00 -71.57
N LYS A 12 -0.72 31.77 -71.59
CA LYS A 12 -1.38 30.67 -72.32
C LYS A 12 -2.38 30.00 -71.35
N ILE A 13 -3.65 30.06 -71.70
CA ILE A 13 -4.72 29.34 -71.01
C ILE A 13 -4.58 27.83 -71.33
N VAL A 14 -4.27 27.06 -70.31
CA VAL A 14 -4.33 25.58 -70.39
C VAL A 14 -5.58 25.15 -69.60
N THR A 15 -6.53 24.58 -70.29
CA THR A 15 -7.75 23.99 -69.70
C THR A 15 -7.38 22.79 -68.79
N PRO A 16 -7.85 22.76 -67.53
CA PRO A 16 -7.64 21.60 -66.69
C PRO A 16 -8.66 20.49 -67.02
N SER A 17 -8.17 19.35 -67.49
CA SER A 17 -8.97 18.12 -67.51
C SER A 17 -9.21 17.66 -66.07
N ILE A 18 -10.46 17.66 -65.64
CA ILE A 18 -10.86 17.14 -64.34
C ILE A 18 -10.78 15.60 -64.38
N MET A 19 -9.73 15.05 -63.83
CA MET A 19 -9.63 13.60 -63.58
C MET A 19 -10.22 13.35 -62.19
N ALA A 20 -11.47 12.87 -62.15
CA ALA A 20 -12.12 12.45 -60.91
C ALA A 20 -11.42 11.21 -60.35
N LEU A 21 -10.56 11.42 -59.34
CA LEU A 21 -10.04 10.34 -58.51
C LEU A 21 -11.17 9.89 -57.54
N LEU A 22 -11.77 8.75 -57.86
CA LEU A 22 -12.61 8.00 -56.91
C LEU A 22 -11.73 7.51 -55.78
N LEU A 23 -11.64 8.27 -54.67
CA LEU A 23 -11.16 7.81 -53.39
C LEU A 23 -12.19 6.79 -52.82
N THR A 24 -12.03 5.51 -53.17
CA THR A 24 -12.61 4.42 -52.40
C THR A 24 -11.92 4.41 -51.03
N SER A 25 -12.54 5.04 -50.03
CA SER A 25 -12.22 4.80 -48.64
C SER A 25 -12.47 3.34 -48.33
N LEU A 26 -11.41 2.54 -48.38
CA LEU A 26 -11.37 1.23 -47.75
C LEU A 26 -11.60 1.47 -46.25
N PHE A 27 -12.85 1.41 -45.80
CA PHE A 27 -13.15 1.13 -44.41
C PHE A 27 -12.57 -0.25 -44.12
N VAL A 28 -11.31 -0.29 -43.68
CA VAL A 28 -10.80 -1.41 -42.94
C VAL A 28 -11.68 -1.46 -41.69
N LYS A 29 -12.69 -2.31 -41.69
CA LYS A 29 -13.34 -2.76 -40.47
C LYS A 29 -12.21 -3.32 -39.59
N GLY A 30 -11.67 -2.48 -38.71
CA GLY A 30 -10.79 -2.96 -37.68
C GLY A 30 -11.51 -4.12 -37.00
N GLN A 31 -10.93 -5.30 -37.08
CA GLN A 31 -11.40 -6.46 -36.34
C GLN A 31 -11.56 -5.98 -34.88
N ASP A 32 -12.77 -6.07 -34.33
CA ASP A 32 -13.08 -5.70 -32.93
C ASP A 32 -12.18 -6.56 -32.04
N LYS A 33 -10.98 -6.05 -31.72
CA LYS A 33 -9.98 -6.76 -30.94
C LYS A 33 -10.52 -6.93 -29.52
N THR A 34 -10.96 -8.11 -29.21
CA THR A 34 -11.49 -8.50 -27.90
C THR A 34 -10.50 -9.43 -27.22
N VAL A 35 -10.22 -9.18 -25.97
CA VAL A 35 -9.40 -10.03 -25.10
C VAL A 35 -10.33 -10.86 -24.21
N THR A 36 -10.01 -12.14 -24.02
CA THR A 36 -10.79 -13.03 -23.15
C THR A 36 -10.07 -13.23 -21.82
N ILE A 37 -10.77 -13.05 -20.72
CA ILE A 37 -10.31 -13.35 -19.36
C ILE A 37 -10.92 -14.68 -18.95
N ASN A 38 -10.07 -15.69 -18.77
CA ASN A 38 -10.43 -17.03 -18.32
C ASN A 38 -10.20 -17.12 -16.80
N ILE A 39 -11.25 -17.43 -16.04
CA ILE A 39 -11.17 -17.54 -14.57
C ILE A 39 -11.24 -19.01 -14.17
N ASP A 40 -10.21 -19.50 -13.49
CA ASP A 40 -10.18 -20.85 -12.93
C ASP A 40 -10.51 -20.80 -11.42
N LEU A 41 -11.78 -21.03 -11.09
CA LEU A 41 -12.27 -21.03 -9.71
C LEU A 41 -11.77 -22.22 -8.88
N SER A 42 -11.19 -23.26 -9.49
CA SER A 42 -10.67 -24.44 -8.79
C SER A 42 -9.28 -24.20 -8.18
N LYS A 43 -8.50 -23.33 -8.79
CA LYS A 43 -7.17 -22.98 -8.31
C LYS A 43 -7.23 -21.82 -7.34
N THR A 44 -6.94 -22.08 -6.09
CA THR A 44 -6.99 -21.10 -5.01
C THR A 44 -5.60 -20.86 -4.42
N HIS A 45 -5.38 -19.64 -3.96
CA HIS A 45 -4.13 -19.17 -3.37
C HIS A 45 -4.37 -18.60 -1.97
N GLN A 46 -3.67 -17.52 -1.61
CA GLN A 46 -3.77 -16.90 -0.29
C GLN A 46 -5.17 -16.36 0.03
N THR A 47 -5.47 -16.35 1.31
CA THR A 47 -6.62 -15.60 1.87
C THR A 47 -6.19 -14.19 2.20
N ILE A 48 -6.93 -13.19 1.74
CA ILE A 48 -6.66 -11.79 2.03
C ILE A 48 -7.03 -11.47 3.48
N ASN A 49 -6.07 -10.93 4.21
CA ASN A 49 -6.23 -10.49 5.59
C ASN A 49 -6.67 -9.02 5.67
N ASN A 50 -6.01 -8.13 4.94
CA ASN A 50 -6.36 -6.70 4.98
C ASN A 50 -5.77 -5.91 3.80
N PHE A 51 -6.33 -4.69 3.64
CA PHE A 51 -5.73 -3.55 2.97
C PHE A 51 -5.67 -2.40 3.96
N SER A 52 -4.51 -1.73 4.08
CA SER A 52 -4.24 -0.74 5.11
C SER A 52 -3.42 0.44 4.59
N ALA A 53 -3.31 1.47 5.42
CA ALA A 53 -2.32 2.53 5.27
C ALA A 53 -1.80 2.97 6.65
N SER A 54 -0.59 3.54 6.67
CA SER A 54 0.02 4.06 7.88
C SER A 54 -0.46 5.48 8.19
N ASP A 55 -0.58 5.80 9.48
CA ASP A 55 -0.91 7.14 9.98
C ASP A 55 0.32 8.04 10.20
N ALA A 56 1.53 7.50 10.12
CA ALA A 56 2.74 8.27 10.29
C ALA A 56 2.90 9.27 9.12
N TRP A 57 3.17 10.48 9.40
CA TRP A 57 3.24 11.22 10.68
C TRP A 57 2.14 12.29 10.73
N SER A 58 1.57 12.60 9.51
CA SER A 58 0.65 13.73 9.33
C SER A 58 -0.62 13.64 10.17
N CYS A 59 -1.04 12.43 10.51
CA CYS A 59 -2.25 12.22 11.30
C CYS A 59 -2.17 12.87 12.69
N GLN A 60 -0.96 13.05 13.26
CA GLN A 60 -0.79 13.72 14.55
C GLN A 60 -1.30 15.18 14.53
N PHE A 61 -1.17 15.86 13.39
CA PHE A 61 -1.68 17.24 13.23
C PHE A 61 -3.09 17.25 12.63
N VAL A 62 -3.29 16.52 11.53
CA VAL A 62 -4.57 16.49 10.78
C VAL A 62 -5.73 15.95 11.62
N GLY A 63 -5.45 15.06 12.57
CA GLY A 63 -6.46 14.56 13.51
C GLY A 63 -6.96 15.63 14.51
N ASN A 64 -6.27 16.75 14.60
CA ASN A 64 -6.68 17.91 15.39
C ASN A 64 -7.27 19.07 14.57
N TRP A 65 -7.39 18.90 13.25
CA TRP A 65 -8.02 19.87 12.37
C TRP A 65 -9.53 20.00 12.62
N PRO A 66 -10.20 21.04 12.06
CA PRO A 66 -11.65 21.19 12.19
C PRO A 66 -12.40 19.91 11.78
N ASP A 67 -13.44 19.59 12.55
CA ASP A 67 -14.23 18.35 12.41
C ASP A 67 -14.71 18.09 10.99
N GLU A 68 -15.14 19.12 10.27
CA GLU A 68 -15.58 18.97 8.89
C GLU A 68 -14.49 18.38 7.99
N LYS A 69 -13.25 18.86 8.11
CA LYS A 69 -12.13 18.45 7.24
C LYS A 69 -11.60 17.06 7.62
N ARG A 70 -11.28 16.85 8.91
CA ARG A 70 -10.77 15.55 9.34
C ARG A 70 -11.77 14.42 9.13
N ASN A 71 -13.08 14.66 9.28
CA ASN A 71 -14.11 13.68 8.98
C ASN A 71 -14.22 13.38 7.48
N LYS A 72 -14.09 14.38 6.59
CA LYS A 72 -14.04 14.14 5.13
C LYS A 72 -12.85 13.28 4.74
N ILE A 73 -11.67 13.54 5.32
CA ILE A 73 -10.47 12.71 5.09
C ILE A 73 -10.70 11.29 5.61
N ALA A 74 -11.26 11.13 6.81
CA ALA A 74 -11.60 9.82 7.36
C ALA A 74 -12.65 9.07 6.51
N ASP A 75 -13.61 9.78 5.92
CA ASP A 75 -14.56 9.18 4.99
C ASP A 75 -13.88 8.64 3.73
N LEU A 76 -12.96 9.42 3.13
CA LEU A 76 -12.17 8.98 1.98
C LEU A 76 -11.38 7.69 2.27
N LEU A 77 -10.81 7.55 3.45
CA LEU A 77 -9.99 6.41 3.83
C LEU A 77 -10.84 5.18 4.24
N PHE A 78 -11.93 5.38 4.98
CA PHE A 78 -12.58 4.29 5.71
C PHE A 78 -14.01 3.99 5.31
N SER A 79 -14.75 4.94 4.71
CA SER A 79 -16.19 4.76 4.50
C SER A 79 -16.54 3.68 3.47
N MET A 80 -17.49 2.83 3.84
CA MET A 80 -18.18 1.89 2.94
C MET A 80 -19.43 2.49 2.31
N ASP A 81 -19.81 3.71 2.67
CA ASP A 81 -20.99 4.38 2.13
C ASP A 81 -20.87 4.66 0.64
N THR A 82 -22.01 4.87 0.03
CA THR A 82 -22.15 5.22 -1.39
C THR A 82 -22.83 6.59 -1.52
N LEU A 83 -22.35 7.41 -2.41
CA LEU A 83 -22.97 8.71 -2.73
C LEU A 83 -24.26 8.52 -3.53
N LYS A 84 -25.04 9.59 -3.71
CA LYS A 84 -26.34 9.54 -4.42
C LYS A 84 -26.24 9.07 -5.87
N ASP A 85 -25.10 9.32 -6.53
CA ASP A 85 -24.81 8.89 -7.91
C ASP A 85 -24.32 7.44 -8.00
N GLY A 86 -24.23 6.74 -6.88
CA GLY A 86 -23.75 5.37 -6.79
C GLY A 86 -22.23 5.22 -6.66
N SER A 87 -21.48 6.32 -6.70
CA SER A 87 -20.02 6.27 -6.50
C SER A 87 -19.67 6.04 -5.03
N PRO A 88 -18.54 5.36 -4.74
CA PRO A 88 -18.04 5.19 -3.40
C PRO A 88 -17.66 6.50 -2.72
N LYS A 89 -18.04 6.66 -1.44
CA LYS A 89 -17.62 7.80 -0.61
C LYS A 89 -16.15 7.70 -0.20
N GLY A 90 -15.60 6.49 -0.10
CA GLY A 90 -14.23 6.21 0.28
C GLY A 90 -13.74 4.84 -0.16
N ILE A 91 -12.47 4.57 0.12
CA ILE A 91 -11.77 3.35 -0.30
C ILE A 91 -11.94 2.17 0.66
N ALA A 92 -12.55 2.40 1.83
CA ALA A 92 -12.89 1.38 2.82
C ALA A 92 -11.70 0.50 3.25
N LEU A 93 -10.62 1.09 3.70
CA LEU A 93 -9.51 0.34 4.31
C LEU A 93 -10.06 -0.63 5.37
N SER A 94 -9.50 -1.83 5.45
CA SER A 94 -9.97 -2.87 6.38
C SER A 94 -9.10 -3.00 7.62
N MET A 95 -7.93 -2.37 7.61
CA MET A 95 -7.02 -2.24 8.74
C MET A 95 -6.44 -0.82 8.79
N TRP A 96 -5.99 -0.41 9.97
CA TRP A 96 -5.27 0.84 10.19
C TRP A 96 -3.94 0.56 10.88
N ARG A 97 -2.82 1.11 10.35
CA ARG A 97 -1.47 0.93 10.88
C ARG A 97 -1.10 2.18 11.66
N PHE A 98 -1.09 2.06 12.99
CA PHE A 98 -0.91 3.12 13.98
C PHE A 98 0.54 3.22 14.43
N ASN A 99 1.18 4.36 14.21
CA ASN A 99 2.53 4.63 14.69
C ASN A 99 2.52 4.97 16.18
N ILE A 100 3.22 4.19 16.98
CA ILE A 100 3.45 4.45 18.40
C ILE A 100 4.80 5.15 18.51
N GLY A 101 4.79 6.46 18.79
CA GLY A 101 5.99 7.27 18.78
C GLY A 101 6.91 7.05 19.97
N ALA A 102 8.17 7.40 19.75
CA ALA A 102 9.26 7.21 20.72
C ALA A 102 9.50 8.42 21.64
N GLY A 103 8.85 9.55 21.42
CA GLY A 103 9.01 10.75 22.24
C GLY A 103 9.95 11.80 21.65
N SER A 104 10.20 11.76 20.37
CA SER A 104 10.99 12.80 19.71
C SER A 104 10.24 14.14 19.65
N ALA A 105 8.91 14.13 19.69
CA ALA A 105 8.11 15.35 19.71
C ALA A 105 8.29 16.12 21.03
N GLU A 106 8.29 15.43 22.19
CA GLU A 106 8.52 16.03 23.49
C GLU A 106 9.94 16.59 23.64
N GLN A 107 10.92 16.00 22.95
CA GLN A 107 12.28 16.53 22.90
C GLN A 107 12.38 17.79 22.01
N GLY A 108 11.41 18.03 21.13
CA GLY A 108 11.41 19.17 20.23
C GLY A 108 12.68 19.25 19.36
N PRO A 109 13.31 20.43 19.20
CA PRO A 109 14.57 20.58 18.47
C PRO A 109 15.71 19.73 19.02
N GLU A 110 15.74 19.48 20.34
CA GLU A 110 16.75 18.65 21.00
C GLU A 110 16.66 17.18 20.61
N SER A 111 15.56 16.73 19.99
CA SER A 111 15.47 15.39 19.43
C SER A 111 16.53 15.10 18.37
N GLY A 112 17.02 16.14 17.67
CA GLY A 112 17.90 16.03 16.50
C GLY A 112 17.14 15.80 15.20
N ILE A 113 15.82 15.58 15.23
CA ILE A 113 14.96 15.49 14.06
C ILE A 113 14.49 16.90 13.72
N LYS A 114 14.93 17.44 12.58
CA LYS A 114 14.69 18.85 12.21
C LYS A 114 13.23 19.16 11.93
N ASP A 115 12.57 18.27 11.17
CA ASP A 115 11.19 18.46 10.78
C ASP A 115 10.24 17.99 11.89
N GLU A 116 9.48 18.92 12.47
CA GLU A 116 8.52 18.60 13.54
C GLU A 116 7.44 17.60 13.09
N TRP A 117 7.07 17.60 11.81
CA TRP A 117 6.10 16.65 11.26
C TRP A 117 6.64 15.21 11.18
N ARG A 118 7.94 14.99 11.36
CA ARG A 118 8.58 13.68 11.45
C ARG A 118 8.94 13.26 12.87
N ARG A 119 8.65 14.13 13.86
CA ARG A 119 8.70 13.76 15.27
C ARG A 119 7.39 13.09 15.66
N ALA A 120 7.44 12.22 16.66
CA ALA A 120 6.24 11.56 17.18
C ALA A 120 6.20 11.66 18.71
N GLU A 121 4.99 11.85 19.27
CA GLU A 121 4.77 11.84 20.71
C GLU A 121 4.86 10.40 21.25
N SER A 122 5.30 10.26 22.51
CA SER A 122 5.22 9.00 23.26
C SER A 122 4.13 9.05 24.30
N PHE A 123 3.51 7.92 24.60
CA PHE A 123 2.63 7.80 25.76
C PHE A 123 3.41 7.75 27.08
N PHE A 124 4.75 7.62 27.05
CA PHE A 124 5.60 7.44 28.23
C PHE A 124 6.39 8.70 28.56
N ASN A 125 6.15 9.24 29.75
CA ASN A 125 6.82 10.42 30.26
C ASN A 125 8.20 10.11 30.84
N ILE A 126 9.03 11.14 30.99
CA ILE A 126 10.38 11.02 31.56
C ILE A 126 10.38 10.55 33.02
N ASP A 127 9.31 10.81 33.74
CA ASP A 127 9.13 10.40 35.16
C ASP A 127 8.59 8.97 35.32
N GLY A 128 8.41 8.24 34.22
CA GLY A 128 7.90 6.87 34.20
C GLY A 128 6.37 6.74 34.23
N THR A 129 5.65 7.85 34.22
CA THR A 129 4.18 7.86 34.13
C THR A 129 3.71 7.78 32.67
N TYR A 130 2.38 7.59 32.46
CA TYR A 130 1.78 7.56 31.13
C TYR A 130 0.88 8.78 30.92
N ASN A 131 1.01 9.41 29.76
CA ASN A 131 0.10 10.46 29.30
C ASN A 131 -0.74 9.98 28.11
N TRP A 132 -1.94 9.50 28.39
CA TRP A 132 -2.85 8.99 27.35
C TRP A 132 -3.50 10.09 26.50
N LYS A 133 -3.19 11.36 26.74
CA LYS A 133 -3.60 12.49 25.88
C LYS A 133 -2.65 12.74 24.73
N ASN A 134 -1.44 12.18 24.77
CA ASN A 134 -0.48 12.24 23.70
C ASN A 134 -0.98 11.47 22.48
N GLN A 135 -0.45 11.75 21.32
CA GLN A 135 -0.87 11.18 20.03
C GLN A 135 -2.38 11.41 19.72
N ALA A 136 -2.97 12.48 20.25
CA ALA A 136 -4.41 12.74 20.17
C ALA A 136 -4.96 12.70 18.73
N GLY A 137 -4.22 13.26 17.76
CA GLY A 137 -4.64 13.25 16.35
C GLY A 137 -4.64 11.85 15.74
N GLN A 138 -3.65 11.02 16.07
CA GLN A 138 -3.55 9.64 15.57
C GLN A 138 -4.60 8.75 16.25
N VAL A 139 -4.82 8.92 17.56
CA VAL A 139 -5.90 8.24 18.31
C VAL A 139 -7.27 8.60 17.73
N TRP A 140 -7.49 9.87 17.37
CA TRP A 140 -8.72 10.29 16.71
C TRP A 140 -8.95 9.53 15.38
N PHE A 141 -7.90 9.36 14.56
CA PHE A 141 -8.02 8.58 13.30
C PHE A 141 -8.32 7.10 13.57
N MET A 142 -7.77 6.48 14.60
CA MET A 142 -8.13 5.11 14.99
C MET A 142 -9.63 5.01 15.37
N GLU A 143 -10.13 5.93 16.19
CA GLU A 143 -11.55 5.98 16.55
C GLU A 143 -12.45 6.22 15.32
N ALA A 144 -12.05 7.15 14.45
CA ALA A 144 -12.77 7.44 13.21
C ALA A 144 -12.79 6.24 12.26
N ALA A 145 -11.69 5.48 12.18
CA ALA A 145 -11.61 4.23 11.44
C ALA A 145 -12.55 3.16 12.01
N LYS A 146 -12.52 2.94 13.33
CA LYS A 146 -13.44 2.00 14.02
C LYS A 146 -14.91 2.37 13.80
N LYS A 147 -15.26 3.64 13.94
CA LYS A 147 -16.65 4.13 13.69
C LYS A 147 -17.11 3.87 12.26
N ARG A 148 -16.20 3.75 11.29
CA ARG A 148 -16.48 3.47 9.87
C ARG A 148 -16.31 2.01 9.48
N GLY A 149 -16.16 1.11 10.47
CA GLY A 149 -16.16 -0.34 10.26
C GLY A 149 -14.79 -0.94 9.95
N VAL A 150 -13.68 -0.24 10.20
CA VAL A 150 -12.36 -0.86 10.22
C VAL A 150 -12.27 -1.84 11.36
N GLY A 151 -11.97 -3.11 11.06
CA GLY A 151 -12.02 -4.20 12.03
C GLY A 151 -10.67 -4.67 12.55
N GLN A 152 -9.56 -4.17 11.99
CA GLN A 152 -8.21 -4.56 12.39
C GLN A 152 -7.34 -3.32 12.61
N PHE A 153 -6.46 -3.41 13.62
CA PHE A 153 -5.53 -2.35 13.98
C PHE A 153 -4.17 -2.96 14.31
N LEU A 154 -3.12 -2.37 13.75
CA LEU A 154 -1.73 -2.74 14.01
C LEU A 154 -1.02 -1.53 14.61
N GLY A 155 -0.42 -1.71 15.81
CA GLY A 155 0.50 -0.74 16.39
C GLY A 155 1.93 -1.08 15.97
N PHE A 156 2.70 -0.10 15.49
CA PHE A 156 4.10 -0.32 15.12
C PHE A 156 5.02 0.74 15.71
N PHE A 157 6.27 0.36 15.92
CA PHE A 157 7.32 1.18 16.49
C PHE A 157 8.44 1.40 15.48
N ASN A 158 8.77 2.68 15.21
CA ASN A 158 10.01 3.02 14.50
C ASN A 158 11.23 2.93 15.42
N SER A 159 11.06 3.28 16.70
CA SER A 159 12.11 3.22 17.73
C SER A 159 11.48 2.92 19.09
N PRO A 160 12.23 2.30 20.02
CA PRO A 160 11.84 2.29 21.43
C PRO A 160 11.71 3.73 21.97
N PRO A 161 10.91 3.96 23.02
CA PRO A 161 10.87 5.26 23.72
C PRO A 161 12.28 5.77 24.08
N VAL A 162 12.51 7.07 23.93
CA VAL A 162 13.82 7.70 24.15
C VAL A 162 14.41 7.41 25.53
N GLN A 163 13.57 7.15 26.53
CA GLN A 163 13.97 6.78 27.89
C GLN A 163 14.63 5.38 27.97
N PHE A 164 14.45 4.54 26.96
CA PHE A 164 15.02 3.19 26.90
C PHE A 164 16.21 3.09 25.95
N THR A 165 16.44 4.15 25.15
CA THR A 165 17.49 4.16 24.14
C THR A 165 18.86 4.47 24.71
N VAL A 166 19.90 3.93 24.09
CA VAL A 166 21.32 4.07 24.53
C VAL A 166 21.78 5.52 24.46
N ASN A 167 21.36 6.27 23.46
CA ASN A 167 21.78 7.64 23.22
C ASN A 167 20.74 8.70 23.66
N GLY A 168 19.62 8.29 24.27
CA GLY A 168 18.54 9.17 24.65
C GLY A 168 17.80 9.84 23.49
N LYS A 169 17.95 9.34 22.26
CA LYS A 169 17.29 9.83 21.04
C LYS A 169 16.45 8.74 20.40
N ALA A 170 15.48 9.15 19.60
CA ALA A 170 14.59 8.25 18.87
C ALA A 170 15.21 7.69 17.56
N PHE A 171 16.48 7.96 17.29
CA PHE A 171 17.23 7.40 16.19
C PHE A 171 18.62 6.93 16.65
N ALA A 172 19.21 6.04 15.88
CA ALA A 172 20.43 5.34 16.26
C ALA A 172 21.69 6.19 16.07
N THR A 173 22.81 5.70 16.61
CA THR A 173 24.14 6.25 16.38
C THR A 173 25.00 5.23 15.63
N LYS A 174 25.59 5.62 14.50
CA LYS A 174 26.52 4.81 13.68
C LYS A 174 25.93 3.44 13.28
N GLY A 175 24.64 3.36 13.02
CA GLY A 175 23.95 2.13 12.58
C GLY A 175 23.90 1.00 13.62
N LYS A 176 24.18 1.29 14.89
CA LYS A 176 24.10 0.33 15.99
C LYS A 176 22.71 0.32 16.60
N THR A 177 22.27 -0.83 17.08
CA THR A 177 21.02 -0.99 17.83
C THR A 177 20.97 0.00 19.00
N ASN A 178 19.88 0.71 19.14
CA ASN A 178 19.75 1.83 20.07
C ASN A 178 19.03 1.45 21.38
N ILE A 179 18.92 0.16 21.66
CA ILE A 179 18.40 -0.38 22.93
C ILE A 179 19.30 -1.55 23.39
N LEU A 180 19.60 -1.62 24.66
CA LEU A 180 20.40 -2.70 25.23
C LEU A 180 19.51 -3.90 25.62
N PRO A 181 20.04 -5.14 25.57
CA PRO A 181 19.26 -6.35 25.89
C PRO A 181 18.61 -6.32 27.29
N GLU A 182 19.25 -5.74 28.29
CA GLU A 182 18.71 -5.57 29.65
C GLU A 182 17.47 -4.65 29.72
N LYS A 183 17.16 -3.94 28.64
CA LYS A 183 15.94 -3.10 28.52
C LYS A 183 14.80 -3.80 27.79
N TYR A 184 15.00 -5.00 27.22
CA TYR A 184 13.96 -5.69 26.44
C TYR A 184 12.72 -5.99 27.27
N ASP A 185 12.86 -6.44 28.52
CA ASP A 185 11.70 -6.68 29.40
C ASP A 185 10.97 -5.38 29.76
N THR A 186 11.73 -4.28 29.95
CA THR A 186 11.15 -2.94 30.18
C THR A 186 10.35 -2.47 28.96
N PHE A 187 10.90 -2.64 27.77
CA PHE A 187 10.23 -2.27 26.53
C PHE A 187 9.01 -3.17 26.25
N ALA A 188 9.11 -4.48 26.50
CA ALA A 188 7.99 -5.40 26.41
C ALA A 188 6.83 -5.00 27.35
N LYS A 189 7.15 -4.59 28.59
CA LYS A 189 6.15 -4.10 29.54
C LYS A 189 5.52 -2.78 29.11
N TYR A 190 6.32 -1.87 28.53
CA TYR A 190 5.80 -0.63 27.94
C TYR A 190 4.80 -0.95 26.81
N ILE A 191 5.16 -1.85 25.88
CA ILE A 191 4.28 -2.27 24.78
C ILE A 191 2.96 -2.82 25.34
N SER A 192 3.02 -3.70 26.34
CA SER A 192 1.82 -4.24 27.00
C SER A 192 0.93 -3.14 27.59
N ASN A 193 1.54 -2.16 28.27
CA ASN A 193 0.80 -1.05 28.86
C ASN A 193 0.18 -0.15 27.77
N VAL A 194 0.89 0.10 26.66
CA VAL A 194 0.33 0.87 25.53
C VAL A 194 -0.86 0.16 24.91
N VAL A 195 -0.80 -1.16 24.70
CA VAL A 195 -1.95 -1.91 24.19
C VAL A 195 -3.19 -1.75 25.08
N LYS A 196 -3.01 -1.89 26.41
CA LYS A 196 -4.09 -1.72 27.39
C LYS A 196 -4.59 -0.27 27.45
N GLY A 197 -3.68 0.69 27.49
CA GLY A 197 -4.02 2.10 27.61
C GLY A 197 -4.72 2.65 26.36
N VAL A 198 -4.27 2.31 25.19
CA VAL A 198 -4.93 2.67 23.92
C VAL A 198 -6.35 2.10 23.87
N GLU A 199 -6.54 0.82 24.23
CA GLU A 199 -7.87 0.23 24.28
C GLU A 199 -8.76 0.94 25.30
N GLN A 200 -8.23 1.28 26.47
CA GLN A 200 -8.98 1.98 27.54
C GLN A 200 -9.44 3.37 27.10
N VAL A 201 -8.59 4.17 26.42
CA VAL A 201 -8.92 5.57 26.08
C VAL A 201 -9.71 5.71 24.80
N SER A 202 -9.46 4.86 23.80
CA SER A 202 -10.11 4.93 22.48
C SER A 202 -11.19 3.86 22.25
N GLY A 203 -11.23 2.85 23.09
CA GLY A 203 -12.01 1.64 22.86
C GLY A 203 -11.52 0.81 21.66
N VAL A 204 -10.36 1.14 21.06
CA VAL A 204 -9.79 0.42 19.92
C VAL A 204 -8.80 -0.63 20.39
N LYS A 205 -9.05 -1.87 20.01
CA LYS A 205 -8.16 -3.00 20.30
C LYS A 205 -7.11 -3.13 19.19
N LEU A 206 -5.83 -3.10 19.55
CA LEU A 206 -4.74 -3.42 18.64
C LEU A 206 -4.68 -4.94 18.45
N ASN A 207 -4.89 -5.41 17.23
CA ASN A 207 -4.86 -6.84 16.89
C ASN A 207 -3.42 -7.35 16.74
N TYR A 208 -2.54 -6.47 16.24
CA TYR A 208 -1.14 -6.78 15.97
C TYR A 208 -0.23 -5.71 16.56
N ILE A 209 0.96 -6.13 16.96
CA ILE A 209 2.05 -5.24 17.36
C ILE A 209 3.30 -5.59 16.56
N SER A 210 3.87 -4.60 15.87
CA SER A 210 5.16 -4.69 15.21
C SER A 210 6.20 -3.92 16.00
N PRO A 211 7.09 -4.60 16.75
CA PRO A 211 8.02 -3.95 17.67
C PRO A 211 9.25 -3.36 17.00
N VAL A 212 9.48 -3.66 15.73
CA VAL A 212 10.60 -3.17 14.92
C VAL A 212 10.11 -2.70 13.57
N ASN A 213 10.84 -1.77 12.94
CA ASN A 213 10.58 -1.29 11.58
C ASN A 213 11.90 -1.13 10.85
N GLU A 214 11.99 -1.71 9.66
CA GLU A 214 13.16 -1.67 8.77
C GLU A 214 14.50 -1.88 9.49
N PRO A 215 14.68 -2.97 10.22
CA PRO A 215 15.83 -3.19 11.09
C PRO A 215 17.16 -3.23 10.34
N GLN A 216 17.14 -3.35 9.01
CA GLN A 216 18.33 -3.39 8.18
C GLN A 216 19.01 -2.02 8.04
N TRP A 217 18.25 -0.92 8.12
CA TRP A 217 18.80 0.42 7.91
C TRP A 217 19.56 0.95 9.13
N GLY A 218 20.44 1.89 8.92
CA GLY A 218 21.32 2.42 9.99
C GLY A 218 20.64 3.46 10.89
N TRP A 219 19.59 4.13 10.42
CA TRP A 219 18.78 5.11 11.15
C TRP A 219 19.60 6.12 11.98
N SER A 220 20.66 6.69 11.37
CA SER A 220 21.62 7.54 12.10
C SER A 220 21.72 8.98 11.58
N ASP A 221 20.80 9.38 10.71
CA ASP A 221 20.80 10.69 10.03
C ASP A 221 19.88 11.73 10.70
N GLY A 222 19.04 11.30 11.65
CA GLY A 222 18.07 12.19 12.29
C GLY A 222 16.93 12.64 11.36
N GLY A 223 16.71 11.94 10.25
CA GLY A 223 15.60 12.25 9.34
C GLY A 223 14.23 11.89 9.90
N GLN A 224 14.19 10.91 10.79
CA GLN A 224 12.99 10.39 11.47
C GLN A 224 13.39 9.50 12.65
N GLU A 225 12.41 9.04 13.43
CA GLU A 225 12.62 7.96 14.40
C GLU A 225 12.99 6.65 13.70
N GLY A 226 13.90 5.85 14.28
CA GLY A 226 14.31 4.57 13.74
C GLY A 226 15.33 3.86 14.61
N CYS A 227 15.26 2.52 14.66
CA CYS A 227 16.19 1.69 15.41
C CYS A 227 16.59 0.46 14.59
N PRO A 228 17.90 0.28 14.27
CA PRO A 228 18.37 -0.93 13.63
C PRO A 228 18.43 -2.09 14.62
N TYR A 229 18.27 -3.32 14.08
CA TYR A 229 18.45 -4.56 14.84
C TYR A 229 19.08 -5.62 13.92
N ASN A 230 19.80 -6.57 14.51
CA ASN A 230 20.10 -7.84 13.85
C ASN A 230 19.05 -8.90 14.23
N ASN A 231 19.09 -10.06 13.56
CA ASN A 231 18.08 -11.09 13.77
C ASN A 231 18.09 -11.68 15.19
N THR A 232 19.26 -11.76 15.84
CA THR A 232 19.37 -12.23 17.22
C THR A 232 18.68 -11.28 18.18
N GLU A 233 18.93 -9.99 18.04
CA GLU A 233 18.30 -8.94 18.84
C GLU A 233 16.78 -8.93 18.66
N ILE A 234 16.29 -9.11 17.42
CA ILE A 234 14.85 -9.25 17.15
C ILE A 234 14.29 -10.49 17.87
N ALA A 235 14.94 -11.63 17.75
CA ALA A 235 14.47 -12.87 18.37
C ALA A 235 14.41 -12.77 19.90
N GLU A 236 15.40 -12.17 20.53
CA GLU A 236 15.44 -11.96 21.99
C GLU A 236 14.33 -10.98 22.43
N LEU A 237 14.19 -9.84 21.77
CA LEU A 237 13.12 -8.88 22.05
C LEU A 237 11.72 -9.53 21.90
N VAL A 238 11.51 -10.31 20.84
CA VAL A 238 10.24 -10.99 20.60
C VAL A 238 9.93 -12.04 21.66
N ARG A 239 10.94 -12.78 22.17
CA ARG A 239 10.76 -13.70 23.31
C ARG A 239 10.32 -12.96 24.57
N SER A 240 10.92 -11.81 24.86
CA SER A 240 10.53 -10.95 26.00
C SER A 240 9.08 -10.45 25.86
N ILE A 241 8.70 -9.94 24.66
CA ILE A 241 7.33 -9.48 24.40
C ILE A 241 6.34 -10.65 24.50
N ASN A 242 6.66 -11.82 23.93
CA ASN A 242 5.80 -12.99 24.02
C ASN A 242 5.54 -13.42 25.47
N LYS A 243 6.59 -13.44 26.32
CA LYS A 243 6.47 -13.72 27.75
C LYS A 243 5.53 -12.72 28.43
N THR A 244 5.79 -11.43 28.25
CA THR A 244 4.99 -10.34 28.83
C THR A 244 3.53 -10.38 28.36
N PHE A 245 3.29 -10.65 27.07
CA PHE A 245 1.92 -10.75 26.54
C PHE A 245 1.13 -11.93 27.11
N ILE A 246 1.81 -13.05 27.42
CA ILE A 246 1.19 -14.19 28.10
C ILE A 246 0.85 -13.82 29.55
N GLU A 247 1.80 -13.26 30.29
CA GLU A 247 1.65 -12.88 31.70
C GLU A 247 0.59 -11.79 31.88
N ASP A 248 0.56 -10.79 31.01
CA ASP A 248 -0.36 -9.66 31.03
C ASP A 248 -1.71 -9.94 30.33
N HIS A 249 -1.93 -11.16 29.83
CA HIS A 249 -3.13 -11.59 29.09
C HIS A 249 -3.46 -10.70 27.87
N ILE A 250 -2.42 -10.19 27.19
CA ILE A 250 -2.58 -9.41 25.95
C ILE A 250 -3.06 -10.34 24.85
N SER A 251 -4.08 -9.91 24.13
CA SER A 251 -4.67 -10.69 23.04
C SER A 251 -4.06 -10.40 21.66
N SER A 252 -3.24 -9.34 21.54
CA SER A 252 -2.56 -8.99 20.31
C SER A 252 -1.53 -10.06 19.92
N ASP A 253 -1.34 -10.23 18.60
CA ASP A 253 -0.26 -11.03 18.06
C ASP A 253 0.95 -10.14 17.72
N ILE A 254 2.15 -10.71 17.82
CA ILE A 254 3.40 -10.04 17.45
C ILE A 254 3.65 -10.28 15.96
N LEU A 255 3.71 -9.22 15.16
CA LEU A 255 4.09 -9.24 13.75
C LEU A 255 5.57 -8.91 13.64
N ILE A 256 6.33 -9.73 12.91
CA ILE A 256 7.77 -9.57 12.73
C ILE A 256 8.17 -9.50 11.25
N GLY A 257 9.43 -9.22 11.04
CA GLY A 257 10.04 -8.94 9.74
C GLY A 257 10.18 -7.46 9.56
N GLU A 258 9.14 -6.81 9.04
CA GLU A 258 9.13 -5.38 8.68
C GLU A 258 10.44 -4.98 7.99
N ALA A 259 10.95 -5.90 7.16
CA ALA A 259 12.21 -5.67 6.46
C ALA A 259 12.04 -4.58 5.40
N GLY A 260 12.95 -3.61 5.37
CA GLY A 260 12.90 -2.48 4.45
C GLY A 260 13.03 -2.85 2.95
N ASN A 261 13.27 -4.14 2.68
CA ASN A 261 13.28 -4.73 1.35
C ASN A 261 12.91 -6.21 1.46
N ILE A 262 11.96 -6.68 0.65
CA ILE A 262 11.46 -8.06 0.69
C ILE A 262 12.56 -9.12 0.51
N LYS A 263 13.68 -8.78 -0.15
CA LYS A 263 14.81 -9.71 -0.35
C LYS A 263 15.45 -10.16 0.97
N TYR A 264 15.43 -9.32 2.02
CA TYR A 264 15.96 -9.70 3.34
C TYR A 264 15.18 -10.84 4.02
N LEU A 265 13.96 -11.12 3.57
CA LEU A 265 13.21 -12.25 4.09
C LEU A 265 13.82 -13.59 3.69
N PHE A 266 14.40 -13.70 2.48
CA PHE A 266 14.87 -14.99 1.92
C PHE A 266 16.33 -15.01 1.49
N SER A 267 17.06 -13.89 1.62
CA SER A 267 18.48 -13.81 1.27
C SER A 267 19.22 -12.86 2.22
N PRO A 268 20.56 -12.98 2.35
CA PRO A 268 21.36 -12.08 3.18
C PRO A 268 21.46 -10.67 2.58
N VAL A 269 21.26 -10.52 1.28
CA VAL A 269 21.52 -9.30 0.49
C VAL A 269 22.97 -8.81 0.79
N ASP A 270 23.11 -7.66 1.49
CA ASP A 270 24.39 -7.07 1.91
C ASP A 270 24.61 -7.13 3.43
N LYS A 271 23.69 -7.75 4.19
CA LYS A 271 23.67 -7.78 5.67
C LYS A 271 23.36 -9.18 6.20
N PRO A 272 24.36 -10.08 6.27
CA PRO A 272 24.15 -11.51 6.60
C PRO A 272 23.42 -11.74 7.93
N ASN A 273 23.65 -10.90 8.95
CA ASN A 273 23.01 -11.02 10.27
C ASN A 273 21.63 -10.33 10.37
N LYS A 274 21.13 -9.78 9.27
CA LYS A 274 19.83 -9.08 9.19
C LYS A 274 18.93 -9.63 8.08
N GLY A 275 19.44 -10.49 7.22
CA GLY A 275 18.74 -11.17 6.14
C GLY A 275 18.32 -12.58 6.46
N ASN A 276 17.81 -13.33 5.47
CA ASN A 276 17.31 -14.70 5.62
C ASN A 276 16.28 -14.87 6.76
N GLN A 277 15.47 -13.85 7.01
CA GLN A 277 14.61 -13.80 8.20
C GLN A 277 13.59 -14.94 8.27
N ILE A 278 13.08 -15.44 7.14
CA ILE A 278 12.17 -16.60 7.12
C ILE A 278 12.88 -17.84 7.69
N SER A 279 14.05 -18.16 7.17
CA SER A 279 14.78 -19.34 7.65
C SER A 279 15.29 -19.15 9.08
N ASP A 280 15.72 -17.95 9.42
CA ASP A 280 16.30 -17.66 10.72
C ASP A 280 15.25 -17.70 11.85
N PHE A 281 14.07 -17.17 11.63
CA PHE A 281 13.01 -17.13 12.64
C PHE A 281 12.09 -18.35 12.66
N PHE A 282 11.92 -19.06 11.53
CA PHE A 282 10.92 -20.12 11.41
C PHE A 282 11.47 -21.51 11.14
N LYS A 283 12.76 -21.67 10.80
CA LYS A 283 13.36 -23.00 10.63
C LYS A 283 13.82 -23.54 11.99
N ARG A 284 13.28 -24.70 12.39
CA ARG A 284 13.75 -25.40 13.61
C ARG A 284 15.25 -25.69 13.53
N GLY A 285 15.96 -25.42 14.64
CA GLY A 285 17.42 -25.55 14.73
C GLY A 285 18.20 -24.28 14.40
N SER A 286 17.56 -23.21 13.92
CA SER A 286 18.19 -21.89 13.90
C SER A 286 18.37 -21.38 15.34
N PRO A 287 19.49 -20.71 15.67
CA PRO A 287 19.69 -20.06 16.97
C PRO A 287 18.62 -19.03 17.29
N ASN A 288 18.07 -18.41 16.26
CA ASN A 288 17.06 -17.35 16.35
C ASN A 288 15.62 -17.88 16.16
N PHE A 289 15.42 -19.21 16.19
CA PHE A 289 14.09 -19.80 16.02
C PHE A 289 13.10 -19.29 17.07
N ILE A 290 12.00 -18.72 16.61
CA ILE A 290 10.89 -18.19 17.40
C ILE A 290 9.51 -18.63 16.87
N GLY A 291 9.50 -19.47 15.82
CA GLY A 291 8.29 -19.84 15.08
C GLY A 291 7.22 -20.61 15.89
N ASP A 292 7.54 -21.07 17.11
CA ASP A 292 6.62 -21.76 18.03
C ASP A 292 6.12 -20.88 19.19
N LEU A 293 6.51 -19.61 19.25
CA LEU A 293 6.04 -18.69 20.28
C LEU A 293 4.53 -18.46 20.16
N LYS A 294 3.83 -18.52 21.30
CA LYS A 294 2.36 -18.51 21.37
C LYS A 294 1.73 -17.24 20.82
N LYS A 295 2.42 -16.11 20.99
CA LYS A 295 1.92 -14.78 20.58
C LYS A 295 2.50 -14.32 19.24
N LEU A 296 3.36 -15.13 18.61
CA LEU A 296 3.88 -14.79 17.29
C LEU A 296 2.81 -15.02 16.22
N SER A 297 2.56 -14.00 15.41
CA SER A 297 1.70 -14.08 14.23
C SER A 297 2.23 -15.14 13.24
N LYS A 298 1.32 -15.81 12.54
CA LYS A 298 1.68 -16.64 11.38
C LYS A 298 1.84 -15.82 10.09
N ASN A 299 2.15 -14.56 10.23
CA ASN A 299 2.46 -13.66 9.14
C ASN A 299 3.88 -13.10 9.33
N ILE A 300 4.63 -12.98 8.24
CA ILE A 300 5.90 -12.25 8.20
C ILE A 300 5.74 -11.04 7.28
N ALA A 301 6.23 -9.89 7.72
CA ALA A 301 6.04 -8.61 7.05
C ALA A 301 7.32 -8.11 6.39
N ALA A 302 7.19 -7.44 5.25
CA ALA A 302 8.27 -6.66 4.65
C ALA A 302 7.73 -5.60 3.69
N HIS A 303 8.63 -4.69 3.32
CA HIS A 303 8.38 -3.55 2.46
C HIS A 303 8.83 -3.83 1.03
N SER A 304 8.07 -3.33 0.03
CA SER A 304 8.38 -3.59 -1.38
C SER A 304 9.39 -2.62 -1.99
N TYR A 305 10.03 -1.75 -1.19
CA TYR A 305 11.00 -0.77 -1.68
C TYR A 305 12.17 -1.42 -2.45
N PHE A 306 12.61 -0.75 -3.52
CA PHE A 306 13.74 -1.14 -4.38
C PHE A 306 13.57 -2.52 -5.07
N THR A 307 12.34 -3.00 -5.19
CA THR A 307 12.04 -4.30 -5.80
C THR A 307 10.83 -4.27 -6.74
N THR A 308 10.36 -3.09 -7.10
CA THR A 308 9.13 -2.92 -7.89
C THR A 308 9.40 -2.75 -9.38
N SER A 309 10.65 -2.55 -9.76
CA SER A 309 11.11 -2.33 -11.14
C SER A 309 12.43 -3.07 -11.42
N PRO A 310 12.77 -3.40 -12.66
CA PRO A 310 11.83 -3.51 -13.77
C PRO A 310 10.83 -4.65 -13.54
N MET A 311 9.66 -4.63 -14.19
CA MET A 311 8.55 -5.57 -13.92
C MET A 311 8.99 -7.04 -13.91
N ALA A 312 9.82 -7.50 -14.85
CA ALA A 312 10.28 -8.89 -14.90
C ALA A 312 11.11 -9.27 -13.65
N SER A 313 11.99 -8.38 -13.18
CA SER A 313 12.78 -8.56 -11.96
C SER A 313 11.88 -8.55 -10.72
N SER A 314 10.89 -7.66 -10.71
CA SER A 314 9.88 -7.56 -9.66
C SER A 314 9.12 -8.87 -9.49
N ILE A 315 8.61 -9.43 -10.58
CA ILE A 315 7.90 -10.73 -10.59
C ILE A 315 8.81 -11.84 -10.05
N LYS A 316 10.02 -11.98 -10.60
CA LYS A 316 10.97 -13.03 -10.18
C LYS A 316 11.32 -12.97 -8.69
N THR A 317 11.53 -11.75 -8.16
CA THR A 317 11.81 -11.55 -6.72
C THR A 317 10.64 -12.04 -5.86
N ARG A 318 9.40 -11.79 -6.29
CA ARG A 318 8.17 -12.17 -5.58
C ARG A 318 7.86 -13.66 -5.67
N GLU A 319 8.15 -14.29 -6.79
CA GLU A 319 8.07 -15.75 -6.93
C GLU A 319 9.03 -16.44 -5.96
N THR A 320 10.29 -15.98 -5.88
CA THR A 320 11.28 -16.50 -4.91
C THR A 320 10.83 -16.29 -3.47
N LEU A 321 10.25 -15.14 -3.15
CA LEU A 321 9.66 -14.90 -1.82
C LEU A 321 8.51 -15.87 -1.54
N SER A 322 7.60 -16.06 -2.50
CA SER A 322 6.47 -16.99 -2.36
C SER A 322 6.92 -18.41 -2.10
N GLU A 323 7.98 -18.89 -2.79
CA GLU A 323 8.61 -20.19 -2.55
C GLU A 323 9.14 -20.29 -1.12
N ALA A 324 9.88 -19.27 -0.65
CA ALA A 324 10.44 -19.25 0.69
C ALA A 324 9.37 -19.24 1.80
N VAL A 325 8.30 -18.47 1.62
CA VAL A 325 7.15 -18.45 2.56
C VAL A 325 6.44 -19.81 2.58
N SER A 326 6.19 -20.39 1.41
CA SER A 326 5.51 -21.69 1.27
C SER A 326 6.28 -22.85 1.89
N ALA A 327 7.61 -22.73 2.03
CA ALA A 327 8.44 -23.71 2.70
C ALA A 327 8.19 -23.79 4.22
N VAL A 328 7.50 -22.81 4.80
CA VAL A 328 7.12 -22.78 6.22
C VAL A 328 5.61 -23.01 6.36
N PRO A 329 5.16 -24.15 6.88
CA PRO A 329 3.73 -24.47 6.97
C PRO A 329 2.92 -23.41 7.72
N GLY A 330 1.90 -22.89 7.07
CA GLY A 330 0.96 -21.92 7.64
C GLY A 330 1.48 -20.47 7.74
N LEU A 331 2.71 -20.20 7.28
CA LEU A 331 3.23 -18.84 7.20
C LEU A 331 2.61 -18.10 6.01
N ASN A 332 2.26 -16.83 6.21
CA ASN A 332 1.80 -15.92 5.16
C ASN A 332 2.75 -14.72 5.05
N PHE A 333 2.77 -14.11 3.88
CA PHE A 333 3.49 -12.86 3.66
C PHE A 333 2.52 -11.66 3.71
N TRP A 334 2.92 -10.59 4.42
CA TRP A 334 2.30 -9.27 4.38
C TRP A 334 3.23 -8.26 3.74
N GLN A 335 2.79 -7.66 2.65
CA GLN A 335 3.40 -6.42 2.17
C GLN A 335 2.89 -5.30 3.08
N SER A 336 3.70 -4.91 4.08
CA SER A 336 3.28 -4.06 5.19
C SER A 336 3.58 -2.58 5.01
N GLU A 337 4.38 -2.23 3.99
CA GLU A 337 4.67 -0.83 3.70
C GLU A 337 5.22 -0.65 2.28
N TYR A 338 4.67 0.30 1.55
CA TYR A 338 5.20 0.77 0.29
C TYR A 338 4.66 2.18 -0.04
N CYS A 339 5.51 3.03 -0.59
CA CYS A 339 5.14 4.18 -1.42
C CYS A 339 6.14 4.31 -2.57
N ILE A 340 5.87 5.19 -3.53
CA ILE A 340 6.75 5.37 -4.67
C ILE A 340 7.90 6.30 -4.25
N LEU A 341 9.07 5.71 -3.99
CA LEU A 341 10.32 6.43 -3.68
C LEU A 341 11.41 6.05 -4.69
N GLY A 342 12.39 6.95 -4.87
CA GLY A 342 13.50 6.74 -5.80
C GLY A 342 13.10 6.85 -7.27
N ASP A 343 13.98 6.44 -8.16
CA ASP A 343 13.80 6.55 -9.62
C ASP A 343 13.17 5.30 -10.27
N ASN A 344 13.12 4.18 -9.54
CA ASN A 344 12.51 2.93 -9.99
C ASN A 344 12.97 2.53 -11.40
N ASP A 345 14.29 2.51 -11.63
CA ASP A 345 14.91 2.20 -12.93
C ASP A 345 14.37 3.07 -14.10
N GLY A 346 14.00 4.30 -13.81
CA GLY A 346 13.41 5.23 -14.76
C GLY A 346 11.93 5.01 -15.10
N GLU A 347 11.27 3.98 -14.54
CA GLU A 347 9.84 3.75 -14.79
C GLU A 347 8.97 4.84 -14.16
N ILE A 348 9.33 5.31 -12.96
CA ILE A 348 8.67 6.42 -12.28
C ILE A 348 9.59 7.01 -11.20
N ASN A 349 9.75 8.33 -11.19
CA ASN A 349 10.46 9.02 -10.12
C ASN A 349 9.50 9.31 -8.96
N GLY A 350 9.93 9.01 -7.72
CA GLY A 350 9.16 9.25 -6.50
C GLY A 350 9.05 10.70 -6.07
N ASP A 351 9.97 11.56 -6.54
CA ASP A 351 9.97 12.98 -6.23
C ASP A 351 8.75 13.70 -6.80
N LYS A 352 8.33 14.75 -6.10
CA LYS A 352 7.14 15.56 -6.37
C LYS A 352 5.84 14.75 -6.28
N ARG A 353 4.89 15.28 -5.53
CA ARG A 353 3.55 14.67 -5.44
C ARG A 353 2.87 14.59 -6.80
N ASP A 354 2.13 13.52 -7.00
CA ASP A 354 1.36 13.30 -8.22
C ASP A 354 -0.08 12.92 -7.85
N LEU A 355 -1.02 13.75 -8.27
CA LEU A 355 -2.46 13.50 -8.06
C LEU A 355 -3.08 12.72 -9.23
N GLY A 356 -2.30 12.43 -10.28
CA GLY A 356 -2.78 11.88 -11.55
C GLY A 356 -2.77 10.36 -11.63
N ILE A 357 -3.20 9.88 -12.79
CA ILE A 357 -3.41 8.45 -13.02
C ILE A 357 -2.11 7.65 -13.21
N ASN A 358 -0.99 8.28 -13.60
CA ASN A 358 0.25 7.55 -13.89
C ASN A 358 0.83 6.92 -12.62
N ALA A 359 0.93 7.68 -11.52
CA ALA A 359 1.35 7.15 -10.22
C ALA A 359 0.37 6.07 -9.71
N ALA A 360 -0.93 6.25 -9.95
CA ALA A 360 -1.95 5.29 -9.55
C ALA A 360 -1.86 3.97 -10.34
N LEU A 361 -1.53 3.99 -11.62
CA LEU A 361 -1.31 2.79 -12.42
C LEU A 361 -0.05 2.05 -11.97
N TYR A 362 1.02 2.79 -11.65
CA TYR A 362 2.23 2.17 -11.10
C TYR A 362 1.92 1.47 -9.78
N LEU A 363 1.26 2.17 -8.83
CA LEU A 363 0.78 1.58 -7.58
C LEU A 363 -0.07 0.32 -7.83
N ALA A 364 -1.04 0.39 -8.73
CA ALA A 364 -1.93 -0.75 -9.01
C ALA A 364 -1.14 -1.96 -9.55
N LYS A 365 -0.11 -1.76 -10.38
CA LYS A 365 0.78 -2.83 -10.86
C LYS A 365 1.61 -3.43 -9.72
N VAL A 366 2.09 -2.63 -8.77
CA VAL A 366 2.79 -3.13 -7.57
C VAL A 366 1.83 -3.96 -6.71
N ILE A 367 0.62 -3.47 -6.43
CA ILE A 367 -0.40 -4.25 -5.70
C ILE A 367 -0.67 -5.57 -6.42
N HIS A 368 -0.90 -5.52 -7.73
CA HIS A 368 -1.16 -6.72 -8.54
C HIS A 368 -0.03 -7.73 -8.39
N THR A 369 1.23 -7.31 -8.55
CA THR A 369 2.39 -8.19 -8.54
C THR A 369 2.62 -8.78 -7.14
N ASP A 370 2.47 -8.00 -6.07
CA ASP A 370 2.54 -8.50 -4.69
C ASP A 370 1.44 -9.55 -4.41
N LEU A 371 0.21 -9.30 -4.87
CA LEU A 371 -0.91 -10.22 -4.64
C LEU A 371 -0.82 -11.49 -5.51
N THR A 372 -0.29 -11.41 -6.74
CA THR A 372 -0.32 -12.53 -7.68
C THR A 372 0.97 -13.35 -7.69
N SER A 373 2.14 -12.71 -7.56
CA SER A 373 3.43 -13.38 -7.62
C SER A 373 4.02 -13.68 -6.23
N ALA A 374 3.88 -12.75 -5.25
CA ALA A 374 4.31 -13.02 -3.88
C ALA A 374 3.24 -13.74 -3.04
N ASN A 375 2.02 -13.88 -3.52
CA ASN A 375 0.86 -14.34 -2.73
C ASN A 375 0.67 -13.54 -1.43
N ALA A 376 0.88 -12.22 -1.47
CA ALA A 376 0.70 -11.37 -0.30
C ALA A 376 -0.72 -11.47 0.25
N ALA A 377 -0.85 -11.79 1.54
CA ALA A 377 -2.13 -11.88 2.23
C ALA A 377 -2.62 -10.52 2.74
N ALA A 378 -1.75 -9.51 2.81
CA ALA A 378 -2.10 -8.14 3.13
C ALA A 378 -1.30 -7.17 2.26
N TRP A 379 -1.86 -5.97 2.06
CA TRP A 379 -1.18 -4.92 1.32
C TRP A 379 -1.41 -3.56 1.99
N GLN A 380 -0.32 -2.83 2.31
CA GLN A 380 -0.39 -1.61 3.10
C GLN A 380 0.45 -0.50 2.47
N TRP A 381 -0.11 0.71 2.47
CA TRP A 381 0.50 1.90 1.90
C TRP A 381 1.19 2.78 2.96
N TRP A 382 2.27 3.44 2.59
CA TRP A 382 2.96 4.50 3.32
C TRP A 382 2.92 5.80 2.51
N THR A 383 2.20 6.89 2.91
CA THR A 383 1.38 7.10 4.09
C THR A 383 -0.07 7.41 3.69
N ALA A 384 -1.04 7.23 4.60
CA ALA A 384 -2.43 7.59 4.29
C ALA A 384 -2.59 9.08 3.98
N ILE A 385 -1.93 9.93 4.76
CA ILE A 385 -1.95 11.39 4.64
C ILE A 385 -0.52 11.91 4.56
N SER A 386 -0.21 12.69 3.53
CA SER A 386 1.11 13.30 3.35
C SER A 386 1.03 14.82 3.21
N ALA A 387 1.92 15.52 3.90
CA ALA A 387 2.16 16.95 3.76
C ALA A 387 3.41 17.25 2.90
N TYR A 388 3.97 16.22 2.25
CA TYR A 388 5.24 16.30 1.55
C TYR A 388 5.08 16.29 0.03
N ASP A 389 6.15 16.70 -0.66
CA ASP A 389 6.21 16.74 -2.12
C ASP A 389 6.86 15.47 -2.70
N TYR A 390 6.31 14.30 -2.31
CA TYR A 390 6.69 12.97 -2.81
C TYR A 390 5.44 12.21 -3.29
N LYS A 391 5.60 11.07 -3.96
CA LYS A 391 4.50 10.17 -4.35
C LYS A 391 4.20 9.17 -3.23
N ASP A 392 4.00 9.68 -2.01
CA ASP A 392 3.83 8.90 -0.78
C ASP A 392 2.44 8.98 -0.15
N GLY A 393 1.61 9.97 -0.52
CA GLY A 393 0.29 10.20 0.08
C GLY A 393 -0.87 9.64 -0.73
N LEU A 394 -1.83 8.97 -0.06
CA LEU A 394 -3.15 8.72 -0.64
C LEU A 394 -3.97 10.02 -0.66
N VAL A 395 -3.91 10.78 0.42
CA VAL A 395 -4.48 12.13 0.55
C VAL A 395 -3.35 13.09 0.89
N TYR A 396 -3.15 14.10 0.06
CA TYR A 396 -2.19 15.17 0.37
C TYR A 396 -2.87 16.29 1.14
N VAL A 397 -2.09 17.00 1.96
CA VAL A 397 -2.58 18.11 2.78
C VAL A 397 -1.62 19.29 2.74
N ASP A 398 -2.12 20.48 3.04
CA ASP A 398 -1.27 21.61 3.35
C ASP A 398 -0.50 21.34 4.66
N LYS A 399 0.80 21.67 4.70
CA LYS A 399 1.64 21.46 5.88
C LYS A 399 1.35 22.55 6.92
N ASN A 400 0.24 22.39 7.64
CA ASN A 400 -0.22 23.30 8.68
C ASN A 400 -0.78 22.48 9.86
N ASN A 401 -0.36 22.83 11.07
CA ASN A 401 -0.64 22.05 12.28
C ASN A 401 -2.12 22.07 12.71
N THR A 402 -2.86 23.12 12.36
CA THR A 402 -4.20 23.36 12.91
C THR A 402 -5.33 23.36 11.89
N ASP A 403 -5.04 23.63 10.61
CA ASP A 403 -6.02 23.65 9.51
C ASP A 403 -5.30 23.62 8.16
N GLY A 404 -5.99 23.31 7.08
CA GLY A 404 -5.45 23.30 5.71
C GLY A 404 -6.45 22.75 4.71
N ASN A 405 -6.04 22.70 3.44
CA ASN A 405 -6.77 21.99 2.40
C ASN A 405 -6.26 20.56 2.30
N PHE A 406 -7.09 19.68 1.70
CA PHE A 406 -6.71 18.30 1.40
C PHE A 406 -7.01 17.96 -0.06
N TYR A 407 -6.20 17.08 -0.62
CA TYR A 407 -6.18 16.75 -2.05
C TYR A 407 -6.09 15.24 -2.24
N PRO A 408 -7.22 14.54 -2.50
CA PRO A 408 -7.19 13.11 -2.81
C PRO A 408 -6.43 12.84 -4.11
N SER A 409 -5.55 11.85 -4.12
CA SER A 409 -4.82 11.43 -5.31
C SER A 409 -5.55 10.31 -6.06
N LYS A 410 -5.19 10.07 -7.33
CA LYS A 410 -5.66 8.88 -8.04
C LYS A 410 -5.11 7.59 -7.43
N MET A 411 -4.00 7.64 -6.68
CA MET A 411 -3.48 6.50 -5.92
C MET A 411 -4.49 6.04 -4.85
N LEU A 412 -5.16 6.97 -4.15
CA LEU A 412 -6.25 6.63 -3.23
C LEU A 412 -7.29 5.76 -3.93
N TRP A 413 -7.79 6.22 -5.06
CA TRP A 413 -8.88 5.56 -5.76
C TRP A 413 -8.47 4.26 -6.44
N ALA A 414 -7.23 4.16 -6.97
CA ALA A 414 -6.68 2.91 -7.49
C ALA A 414 -6.52 1.85 -6.39
N MET A 415 -6.06 2.24 -5.18
CA MET A 415 -6.06 1.35 -4.02
C MET A 415 -7.49 0.94 -3.65
N GLY A 416 -8.45 1.85 -3.77
CA GLY A 416 -9.88 1.60 -3.56
C GLY A 416 -10.48 0.56 -4.49
N ASN A 417 -9.94 0.40 -5.71
CA ASN A 417 -10.32 -0.69 -6.62
C ASN A 417 -10.07 -2.08 -6.02
N TYR A 418 -9.14 -2.19 -5.08
CA TYR A 418 -8.86 -3.41 -4.31
C TYR A 418 -9.56 -3.39 -2.95
N SER A 419 -9.20 -2.44 -2.09
CA SER A 419 -9.56 -2.44 -0.65
C SER A 419 -11.06 -2.47 -0.37
N ARG A 420 -11.85 -1.75 -1.17
CA ARG A 420 -13.30 -1.66 -1.00
C ARG A 420 -14.02 -2.95 -1.37
N PHE A 421 -13.54 -3.65 -2.39
CA PHE A 421 -14.24 -4.79 -2.99
C PHE A 421 -13.66 -6.14 -2.58
N ILE A 422 -12.41 -6.16 -2.10
CA ILE A 422 -11.73 -7.37 -1.64
C ILE A 422 -11.54 -7.23 -0.12
N ARG A 423 -12.45 -7.82 0.62
CA ARG A 423 -12.49 -7.71 2.08
C ARG A 423 -11.77 -8.88 2.76
N PRO A 424 -11.43 -8.80 4.05
CA PRO A 424 -10.84 -9.90 4.80
C PRO A 424 -11.61 -11.21 4.58
N GLY A 425 -10.86 -12.29 4.29
CA GLY A 425 -11.42 -13.61 4.01
C GLY A 425 -11.75 -13.88 2.54
N TYR A 426 -11.49 -12.94 1.62
CA TYR A 426 -11.46 -13.26 0.18
C TYR A 426 -10.25 -14.12 -0.14
N VAL A 427 -10.43 -15.09 -1.02
CA VAL A 427 -9.38 -15.99 -1.50
C VAL A 427 -9.07 -15.67 -2.96
N ARG A 428 -7.79 -15.52 -3.30
CA ARG A 428 -7.38 -15.31 -4.69
C ARG A 428 -7.59 -16.60 -5.51
N THR A 429 -8.05 -16.45 -6.75
CA THR A 429 -8.16 -17.53 -7.72
C THR A 429 -7.39 -17.20 -9.00
N ASP A 430 -7.05 -18.21 -9.79
CA ASP A 430 -6.31 -17.99 -11.04
C ASP A 430 -7.18 -17.32 -12.11
N ALA A 431 -6.53 -16.49 -12.91
CA ALA A 431 -7.08 -15.92 -14.12
C ALA A 431 -6.00 -15.81 -15.20
N GLY A 432 -6.36 -16.16 -16.42
CA GLY A 432 -5.53 -16.02 -17.62
C GLY A 432 -6.12 -14.99 -18.58
N ILE A 433 -5.30 -14.49 -19.48
CA ILE A 433 -5.69 -13.54 -20.54
C ILE A 433 -5.33 -14.15 -21.88
N ASP A 434 -6.33 -14.36 -22.75
CA ASP A 434 -6.16 -14.83 -24.12
C ASP A 434 -6.59 -13.76 -25.12
N GLY A 435 -5.97 -13.75 -26.30
CA GLY A 435 -6.30 -12.84 -27.40
C GLY A 435 -5.11 -12.07 -27.94
N ASP A 436 -5.35 -10.85 -28.40
CA ASP A 436 -4.32 -10.00 -29.01
C ASP A 436 -3.17 -9.72 -28.05
N GLN A 437 -1.97 -10.22 -28.37
CA GLN A 437 -0.78 -10.05 -27.52
C GLN A 437 -0.35 -8.59 -27.34
N ALA A 438 -0.60 -7.73 -28.34
CA ALA A 438 -0.26 -6.31 -28.23
C ALA A 438 -1.10 -5.60 -27.17
N LEU A 439 -2.34 -6.04 -26.96
CA LEU A 439 -3.24 -5.52 -25.92
C LEU A 439 -3.02 -6.23 -24.58
N SER A 440 -2.90 -7.56 -24.59
CA SER A 440 -2.84 -8.37 -23.35
C SER A 440 -1.59 -8.13 -22.52
N LYS A 441 -0.44 -7.80 -23.14
CA LYS A 441 0.82 -7.50 -22.42
C LYS A 441 0.74 -6.33 -21.44
N ASN A 442 -0.19 -5.41 -21.66
CA ASN A 442 -0.41 -4.24 -20.79
C ASN A 442 -1.75 -4.33 -20.02
N LEU A 443 -2.34 -5.52 -19.97
CA LEU A 443 -3.48 -5.85 -19.11
C LEU A 443 -3.03 -6.73 -17.96
N PHE A 444 -3.48 -6.39 -16.75
CA PHE A 444 -3.21 -7.19 -15.55
C PHE A 444 -4.53 -7.53 -14.89
N VAL A 445 -4.74 -8.81 -14.59
CA VAL A 445 -6.01 -9.30 -14.05
C VAL A 445 -5.76 -10.10 -12.78
N SER A 446 -6.50 -9.77 -11.73
CA SER A 446 -6.54 -10.56 -10.50
C SER A 446 -7.97 -10.80 -10.06
N VAL A 447 -8.24 -12.00 -9.55
CA VAL A 447 -9.60 -12.45 -9.21
C VAL A 447 -9.63 -12.98 -7.79
N PHE A 448 -10.66 -12.59 -7.05
CA PHE A 448 -10.84 -12.95 -5.65
C PHE A 448 -12.28 -13.36 -5.40
N ARG A 449 -12.49 -14.34 -4.51
CA ARG A 449 -13.83 -14.81 -4.14
C ARG A 449 -14.01 -14.99 -2.63
N LYS A 450 -15.22 -14.78 -2.16
CA LYS A 450 -15.64 -15.12 -0.78
C LYS A 450 -17.10 -15.59 -0.78
N GLY A 451 -17.33 -16.84 -0.40
CA GLY A 451 -18.64 -17.46 -0.58
C GLY A 451 -19.05 -17.40 -2.06
N LYS A 452 -20.23 -16.85 -2.36
CA LYS A 452 -20.69 -16.63 -3.74
C LYS A 452 -20.16 -15.35 -4.39
N ASN A 453 -19.63 -14.39 -3.62
CA ASN A 453 -19.14 -13.13 -4.17
C ASN A 453 -17.82 -13.33 -4.91
N ILE A 454 -17.69 -12.68 -6.06
CA ILE A 454 -16.46 -12.64 -6.85
C ILE A 454 -16.12 -11.19 -7.20
N THR A 455 -14.84 -10.90 -7.20
CA THR A 455 -14.30 -9.59 -7.56
C THR A 455 -13.14 -9.77 -8.52
N THR A 456 -13.22 -9.13 -9.67
CA THR A 456 -12.15 -9.08 -10.68
C THR A 456 -11.62 -7.67 -10.77
N VAL A 457 -10.31 -7.50 -10.61
CA VAL A 457 -9.63 -6.21 -10.81
C VAL A 457 -8.82 -6.31 -12.09
N ILE A 458 -9.01 -5.34 -12.98
CA ILE A 458 -8.34 -5.24 -14.29
C ILE A 458 -7.62 -3.90 -14.35
N ILE A 459 -6.31 -3.94 -14.58
CA ILE A 459 -5.50 -2.76 -14.90
C ILE A 459 -5.32 -2.73 -16.41
N ASN A 460 -5.73 -1.64 -17.04
CA ASN A 460 -5.44 -1.38 -18.45
C ASN A 460 -4.40 -0.26 -18.56
N ASP A 461 -3.15 -0.63 -18.84
CA ASP A 461 -2.05 0.32 -19.06
C ASP A 461 -1.83 0.62 -20.57
N ASN A 462 -2.77 0.21 -21.45
CA ASN A 462 -2.77 0.59 -22.85
C ASN A 462 -3.18 2.07 -23.03
N ALA A 463 -2.75 2.66 -24.15
CA ALA A 463 -3.17 4.01 -24.56
C ALA A 463 -4.64 4.08 -24.98
N ASP A 464 -5.23 2.93 -25.34
CA ASP A 464 -6.59 2.81 -25.83
C ASP A 464 -7.45 1.97 -24.88
N ALA A 465 -8.77 2.13 -25.00
CA ALA A 465 -9.72 1.26 -24.33
C ALA A 465 -9.65 -0.16 -24.91
N VAL A 466 -9.78 -1.17 -24.05
CA VAL A 466 -9.75 -2.58 -24.41
C VAL A 466 -11.11 -3.21 -24.15
N ARG A 467 -11.63 -3.96 -25.12
CA ARG A 467 -12.84 -4.76 -24.94
C ARG A 467 -12.44 -6.12 -24.37
N VAL A 468 -13.02 -6.48 -23.23
CA VAL A 468 -12.77 -7.77 -22.59
C VAL A 468 -14.06 -8.58 -22.49
N LYS A 469 -13.94 -9.89 -22.63
CA LYS A 469 -14.97 -10.86 -22.30
C LYS A 469 -14.49 -11.69 -21.11
N ILE A 470 -15.31 -11.83 -20.10
CA ILE A 470 -15.03 -12.76 -18.99
C ILE A 470 -15.68 -14.09 -19.37
N ASP A 471 -14.84 -15.11 -19.59
CA ASP A 471 -15.31 -16.45 -19.96
C ASP A 471 -15.39 -17.35 -18.72
N ASN A 472 -16.54 -17.33 -18.10
CA ASN A 472 -16.91 -18.29 -17.07
C ASN A 472 -18.45 -18.31 -16.92
N SER A 473 -19.08 -19.35 -17.41
CA SER A 473 -20.56 -19.52 -17.39
C SER A 473 -21.16 -19.63 -15.97
N LYS A 474 -20.30 -19.85 -14.94
CA LYS A 474 -20.72 -19.93 -13.54
C LYS A 474 -20.74 -18.58 -12.86
N ILE A 475 -20.40 -17.48 -13.55
CA ILE A 475 -20.32 -16.14 -12.97
C ILE A 475 -21.36 -15.23 -13.61
N LYS A 476 -22.20 -14.63 -12.75
CA LYS A 476 -23.07 -13.50 -13.12
C LYS A 476 -22.38 -12.20 -12.69
N LEU A 477 -22.03 -11.36 -13.65
CA LEU A 477 -21.47 -10.03 -13.40
C LEU A 477 -22.56 -9.08 -12.91
N LEU A 478 -22.24 -8.18 -11.97
CA LEU A 478 -23.20 -7.30 -11.31
C LEU A 478 -22.91 -5.82 -11.54
N LYS A 479 -21.69 -5.36 -11.23
CA LYS A 479 -21.33 -3.93 -11.28
C LYS A 479 -19.89 -3.75 -11.75
N LYS A 480 -19.63 -2.59 -12.34
CA LYS A 480 -18.30 -2.13 -12.77
C LYS A 480 -18.00 -0.78 -12.13
N PHE A 481 -16.77 -0.61 -11.62
CA PHE A 481 -16.25 0.63 -11.04
C PHE A 481 -14.88 0.93 -11.65
N THR A 482 -14.68 2.16 -12.10
CA THR A 482 -13.45 2.54 -12.83
C THR A 482 -12.78 3.74 -12.16
N THR A 483 -11.47 3.63 -11.98
CA THR A 483 -10.57 4.74 -11.69
C THR A 483 -9.74 5.06 -12.92
N SER A 484 -9.77 6.31 -13.38
CA SER A 484 -9.00 6.82 -14.51
C SER A 484 -8.60 8.27 -14.24
N GLN A 485 -7.99 8.95 -15.21
CA GLN A 485 -7.70 10.38 -15.05
C GLN A 485 -8.95 11.20 -14.70
N THR A 486 -10.11 10.82 -15.22
CA THR A 486 -11.38 11.56 -15.07
C THR A 486 -12.41 10.87 -14.17
N SER A 487 -12.09 9.71 -13.60
CA SER A 487 -13.03 8.91 -12.81
C SER A 487 -12.41 8.44 -11.50
N ASP A 488 -13.18 8.44 -10.42
CA ASP A 488 -12.80 8.05 -9.06
C ASP A 488 -13.71 6.94 -8.56
N LEU A 489 -13.37 5.69 -8.86
CA LEU A 489 -14.24 4.52 -8.61
C LEU A 489 -15.66 4.71 -9.17
N GLN A 490 -15.76 5.38 -10.31
CA GLN A 490 -17.05 5.73 -10.89
C GLN A 490 -17.79 4.45 -11.34
N PRO A 491 -19.06 4.26 -10.94
CA PRO A 491 -19.88 3.18 -11.48
C PRO A 491 -20.13 3.40 -12.98
N GLY A 492 -20.17 2.32 -13.74
CA GLY A 492 -20.32 2.42 -15.19
C GLY A 492 -21.14 1.27 -15.80
N VAL A 493 -21.45 1.41 -17.08
CA VAL A 493 -22.13 0.37 -17.85
C VAL A 493 -21.29 -0.89 -17.82
N LEU A 494 -21.92 -2.00 -17.45
CA LEU A 494 -21.22 -3.27 -17.23
C LEU A 494 -20.79 -3.91 -18.54
N THR A 495 -21.74 -4.13 -19.46
CA THR A 495 -21.49 -4.77 -20.76
C THR A 495 -22.11 -3.98 -21.90
N ASP A 496 -21.52 -4.09 -23.07
CA ASP A 496 -22.16 -3.62 -24.31
C ASP A 496 -23.23 -4.61 -24.80
N GLY A 497 -23.93 -4.26 -25.88
CA GLY A 497 -24.97 -5.12 -26.48
C GLY A 497 -24.45 -6.48 -26.99
N LYS A 498 -23.13 -6.71 -27.01
CA LYS A 498 -22.47 -7.97 -27.42
C LYS A 498 -21.88 -8.75 -26.24
N GLY A 499 -22.17 -8.35 -25.01
CA GLY A 499 -21.69 -9.00 -23.78
C GLY A 499 -20.22 -8.73 -23.44
N CYS A 500 -19.57 -7.79 -24.12
CA CYS A 500 -18.21 -7.36 -23.79
C CYS A 500 -18.21 -6.19 -22.81
N ILE A 501 -17.14 -6.09 -22.05
CA ILE A 501 -16.88 -5.02 -21.09
C ILE A 501 -15.82 -4.10 -21.68
N SER A 502 -16.12 -2.82 -21.79
CA SER A 502 -15.11 -1.82 -22.17
C SER A 502 -14.31 -1.42 -20.94
N ILE A 503 -12.99 -1.64 -20.97
CA ILE A 503 -12.02 -1.19 -19.97
C ILE A 503 -11.34 0.06 -20.51
N SER A 504 -11.53 1.19 -19.87
CA SER A 504 -11.00 2.48 -20.32
C SER A 504 -9.48 2.43 -20.46
N ALA A 505 -8.92 3.27 -21.34
CA ALA A 505 -7.49 3.51 -21.42
C ALA A 505 -6.94 3.99 -20.08
N LYS A 506 -5.71 3.63 -19.75
CA LYS A 506 -5.01 4.10 -18.53
C LYS A 506 -5.93 4.10 -17.30
N SER A 507 -6.42 2.90 -16.92
CA SER A 507 -7.41 2.78 -15.84
C SER A 507 -7.22 1.53 -14.99
N VAL A 508 -7.80 1.58 -13.79
CA VAL A 508 -8.03 0.41 -12.93
C VAL A 508 -9.54 0.20 -12.84
N THR A 509 -10.01 -0.97 -13.19
CA THR A 509 -11.43 -1.30 -13.19
C THR A 509 -11.71 -2.50 -12.32
N THR A 510 -12.67 -2.37 -11.41
CA THR A 510 -13.17 -3.47 -10.59
C THR A 510 -14.54 -3.91 -11.09
N ILE A 511 -14.70 -5.20 -11.27
CA ILE A 511 -15.97 -5.84 -11.64
C ILE A 511 -16.37 -6.76 -10.51
N THR A 512 -17.56 -6.54 -9.95
CA THR A 512 -18.15 -7.42 -8.95
C THR A 512 -19.12 -8.37 -9.62
N GLY A 513 -19.24 -9.59 -9.09
CA GLY A 513 -20.12 -10.61 -9.58
C GLY A 513 -20.54 -11.59 -8.49
N THR A 514 -21.34 -12.58 -8.88
CA THR A 514 -21.75 -13.67 -8.01
C THR A 514 -21.64 -14.99 -8.76
N MET A 515 -21.24 -16.03 -8.05
CA MET A 515 -21.29 -17.41 -8.58
C MET A 515 -22.74 -17.89 -8.61
N LEU A 516 -23.13 -18.52 -9.70
CA LEU A 516 -24.46 -19.09 -9.94
C LEU A 516 -24.71 -20.36 -9.12
#